data_3b8126f1d8c0ac27801e1051bacac65f
#
_entry.id   3b8126f1d8c0ac27801e1051bacac65f
#
_cell.length_a   1.000
_cell.length_b   1.000
_cell.length_c   1.000
_cell.angle_alpha   90.00
_cell.angle_beta   90.00
_cell.angle_gamma   90.00
#
_symmetry.space_group_name_H-M   'P 1'
#
loop_
_entity.id
_entity.type
_entity.pdbx_description
1 polymer ?
#
loop_
_entity_poly.entity_id
_entity_poly.type
_entity_poly.pdbx_seq_one_letter_code
_entity_poly.pdbx_strand_id
1 'polypeptide(L)'
;LISTATLLGSALMTLAVGQWGHRFPQRRLLLAATLLMAVTGLLLAGFSEFWPLLVVAFVGTMNPSSGDVSVFLPLEHARLAETAHGEARTFLFARYTFIGALCAAVGALATGIPDQLVSNGLTQLDAIRAMFVAYGLTGVVIFFLYRTLPTQQIHAQAAPPMPLGPSRRIVVHLAALFSVDAFAGGLLVNTLLALWLFERFDLSLAAAGNFFFWAGLLSAGSQLAAPWVARRIGLINTMVFTHIPSSICLIGAAFAESLPLALALLFMRSALSQMDVPTRSAFVMAVVTPAERAAAASFTAVPRSLAAAASPAIGGALFAAGWLAAPLVACGTLKILYDIAIWRAFRKVRPDF
;
A
#
# COMPACT_ATOMS: atom_id res chain seq x y z
N LEU A 1 9.15 -9.54 -11.43
CA LEU A 1 10.35 -8.71 -11.36
C LEU A 1 10.03 -7.21 -11.41
N ILE A 2 9.19 -6.75 -12.34
CA ILE A 2 8.78 -5.32 -12.43
C ILE A 2 8.14 -4.85 -11.11
N SER A 3 7.16 -5.57 -10.56
CA SER A 3 6.53 -5.24 -9.29
C SER A 3 7.50 -5.19 -8.10
N THR A 4 8.51 -6.07 -8.10
CA THR A 4 9.59 -6.04 -7.09
C THR A 4 10.46 -4.80 -7.26
N ALA A 5 10.82 -4.47 -8.50
CA ALA A 5 11.62 -3.27 -8.80
C ALA A 5 10.91 -1.99 -8.37
N THR A 6 9.60 -1.85 -8.68
CA THR A 6 8.81 -0.69 -8.25
C THR A 6 8.74 -0.56 -6.73
N LEU A 7 8.49 -1.65 -6.01
CA LEU A 7 8.39 -1.60 -4.54
C LEU A 7 9.75 -1.31 -3.89
N LEU A 8 10.83 -1.90 -4.41
CA LEU A 8 12.18 -1.66 -3.92
C LEU A 8 12.61 -0.20 -4.17
N GLY A 9 12.40 0.30 -5.39
CA GLY A 9 12.68 1.69 -5.74
C GLY A 9 11.87 2.68 -4.89
N SER A 10 10.58 2.42 -4.71
CA SER A 10 9.67 3.16 -3.82
C SER A 10 10.17 3.20 -2.37
N ALA A 11 10.59 2.04 -1.83
CA ALA A 11 11.13 1.95 -0.47
C ALA A 11 12.42 2.77 -0.33
N LEU A 12 13.34 2.66 -1.29
CA LEU A 12 14.60 3.42 -1.29
C LEU A 12 14.36 4.93 -1.42
N MET A 13 13.43 5.35 -2.29
CA MET A 13 13.05 6.77 -2.39
C MET A 13 12.44 7.31 -1.11
N THR A 14 11.54 6.54 -0.49
CA THR A 14 10.92 6.92 0.79
C THR A 14 11.97 7.07 1.89
N LEU A 15 12.95 6.17 1.94
CA LEU A 15 14.10 6.25 2.85
C LEU A 15 14.96 7.48 2.56
N ALA A 16 15.28 7.74 1.30
CA ALA A 16 16.07 8.90 0.91
C ALA A 16 15.37 10.21 1.29
N VAL A 17 14.06 10.30 1.05
CA VAL A 17 13.26 11.47 1.49
C VAL A 17 13.21 11.55 3.01
N GLY A 18 13.08 10.45 3.73
CA GLY A 18 13.11 10.43 5.20
C GLY A 18 14.43 10.93 5.79
N GLN A 19 15.57 10.56 5.17
CA GLN A 19 16.91 10.92 5.65
C GLN A 19 17.34 12.33 5.22
N TRP A 20 17.07 12.69 3.99
CA TRP A 20 17.60 13.94 3.40
C TRP A 20 16.53 14.97 3.07
N GLY A 21 15.25 14.60 3.12
CA GLY A 21 14.14 15.49 2.75
C GLY A 21 14.05 16.75 3.59
N HIS A 22 14.50 16.71 4.86
CA HIS A 22 14.57 17.88 5.75
C HIS A 22 15.50 19.01 5.24
N ARG A 23 16.42 18.70 4.31
CA ARG A 23 17.35 19.67 3.70
C ARG A 23 16.70 20.50 2.59
N PHE A 24 15.54 20.11 2.10
CA PHE A 24 14.88 20.74 0.98
C PHE A 24 13.48 21.22 1.36
N PRO A 25 12.99 22.34 0.81
CA PRO A 25 11.61 22.76 0.99
C PRO A 25 10.64 21.68 0.49
N GLN A 26 9.68 21.29 1.31
CA GLN A 26 8.69 20.24 0.97
C GLN A 26 8.03 20.46 -0.40
N ARG A 27 7.68 21.73 -0.72
CA ARG A 27 7.13 22.08 -2.04
C ARG A 27 8.04 21.66 -3.20
N ARG A 28 9.36 21.83 -3.07
CA ARG A 28 10.32 21.40 -4.12
C ARG A 28 10.35 19.90 -4.27
N LEU A 29 10.30 19.16 -3.17
CA LEU A 29 10.25 17.69 -3.19
C LEU A 29 8.95 17.18 -3.83
N LEU A 30 7.80 17.77 -3.49
CA LEU A 30 6.52 17.45 -4.12
C LEU A 30 6.53 17.75 -5.62
N LEU A 31 7.06 18.91 -6.05
CA LEU A 31 7.19 19.24 -7.47
C LEU A 31 8.15 18.29 -8.21
N ALA A 32 9.26 17.90 -7.60
CA ALA A 32 10.17 16.90 -8.16
C ALA A 32 9.49 15.51 -8.30
N ALA A 33 8.70 15.10 -7.30
CA ALA A 33 7.96 13.86 -7.34
C ALA A 33 6.89 13.84 -8.46
N THR A 34 6.17 14.96 -8.67
CA THR A 34 5.19 15.08 -9.76
C THR A 34 5.85 15.09 -11.14
N LEU A 35 7.01 15.73 -11.27
CA LEU A 35 7.79 15.68 -12.50
C LEU A 35 8.28 14.26 -12.80
N LEU A 36 8.77 13.56 -11.75
CA LEU A 36 9.15 12.16 -11.86
C LEU A 36 7.95 11.29 -12.27
N MET A 37 6.76 11.56 -11.73
CA MET A 37 5.52 10.88 -12.14
C MET A 37 5.21 11.09 -13.62
N ALA A 38 5.29 12.33 -14.10
CA ALA A 38 5.06 12.65 -15.50
C ALA A 38 6.06 11.95 -16.43
N VAL A 39 7.35 11.99 -16.08
CA VAL A 39 8.42 11.32 -16.83
C VAL A 39 8.24 9.80 -16.80
N THR A 40 7.90 9.22 -15.65
CA THR A 40 7.62 7.78 -15.53
C THR A 40 6.52 7.34 -16.48
N GLY A 41 5.40 8.07 -16.54
CA GLY A 41 4.29 7.75 -17.43
C GLY A 41 4.70 7.79 -18.91
N LEU A 42 5.42 8.82 -19.32
CA LEU A 42 5.89 8.96 -20.71
C LEU A 42 6.92 7.88 -21.10
N LEU A 43 7.86 7.54 -20.21
CA LEU A 43 8.85 6.49 -20.47
C LEU A 43 8.20 5.11 -20.54
N LEU A 44 7.22 4.80 -19.67
CA LEU A 44 6.47 3.54 -19.74
C LEU A 44 5.62 3.43 -21.02
N ALA A 45 5.11 4.56 -21.53
CA ALA A 45 4.41 4.58 -22.80
C ALA A 45 5.35 4.42 -24.01
N GLY A 46 6.60 4.90 -23.90
CA GLY A 46 7.58 4.89 -25.00
C GLY A 46 8.37 3.60 -25.14
N PHE A 47 8.66 2.91 -24.04
CA PHE A 47 9.46 1.68 -24.06
C PHE A 47 8.60 0.42 -24.15
N SER A 48 9.11 -0.58 -24.86
CA SER A 48 8.51 -1.93 -24.92
C SER A 48 9.50 -3.01 -24.47
N GLU A 49 10.77 -2.64 -24.29
CA GLU A 49 11.86 -3.54 -23.93
C GLU A 49 11.88 -3.77 -22.41
N PHE A 50 12.15 -5.00 -21.98
CA PHE A 50 12.12 -5.38 -20.57
C PHE A 50 13.09 -4.57 -19.70
N TRP A 51 14.34 -4.37 -20.12
CA TRP A 51 15.35 -3.69 -19.30
C TRP A 51 15.07 -2.20 -19.08
N PRO A 52 14.74 -1.41 -20.11
CA PRO A 52 14.28 -0.04 -19.90
C PRO A 52 13.05 0.06 -18.99
N LEU A 53 12.05 -0.81 -19.19
CA LEU A 53 10.86 -0.85 -18.35
C LEU A 53 11.20 -1.17 -16.88
N LEU A 54 12.15 -2.08 -16.64
CA LEU A 54 12.60 -2.42 -15.30
C LEU A 54 13.27 -1.23 -14.60
N VAL A 55 14.12 -0.48 -15.31
CA VAL A 55 14.78 0.73 -14.79
C VAL A 55 13.76 1.82 -14.48
N VAL A 56 12.82 2.07 -15.42
CA VAL A 56 11.75 3.05 -15.22
C VAL A 56 10.85 2.65 -14.04
N ALA A 57 10.54 1.36 -13.91
CA ALA A 57 9.76 0.83 -12.79
C ALA A 57 10.49 1.03 -11.44
N PHE A 58 11.80 0.83 -11.40
CA PHE A 58 12.62 1.00 -10.20
C PHE A 58 12.74 2.47 -9.76
N VAL A 59 13.01 3.39 -10.71
CA VAL A 59 13.19 4.83 -10.42
C VAL A 59 11.85 5.57 -10.35
N GLY A 60 10.81 5.01 -10.96
CA GLY A 60 9.50 5.65 -11.11
C GLY A 60 8.68 5.69 -9.83
N THR A 61 7.51 6.30 -9.95
CA THR A 61 6.60 6.57 -8.83
C THR A 61 5.40 5.62 -8.77
N MET A 62 5.31 4.63 -9.67
CA MET A 62 4.20 3.67 -9.65
C MET A 62 4.31 2.72 -8.46
N ASN A 63 3.17 2.35 -7.88
CA ASN A 63 3.11 1.37 -6.80
C ASN A 63 2.06 0.29 -7.13
N PRO A 64 2.45 -0.97 -7.28
CA PRO A 64 1.53 -2.05 -7.64
C PRO A 64 0.70 -2.58 -6.47
N SER A 65 0.97 -2.15 -5.24
CA SER A 65 0.38 -2.77 -4.04
C SER A 65 -0.87 -2.07 -3.49
N SER A 66 -0.93 -0.74 -3.49
CA SER A 66 -2.00 -0.03 -2.77
C SER A 66 -2.53 1.23 -3.45
N GLY A 67 -2.10 1.54 -4.66
CA GLY A 67 -2.47 2.78 -5.32
C GLY A 67 -1.79 4.04 -4.78
N ASP A 68 -1.14 3.96 -3.63
CA ASP A 68 -0.40 5.08 -3.07
C ASP A 68 0.96 5.22 -3.74
N VAL A 69 1.28 6.43 -4.17
CA VAL A 69 2.61 6.77 -4.67
C VAL A 69 3.51 7.01 -3.47
N SER A 70 4.38 6.07 -3.17
CA SER A 70 5.12 6.00 -1.89
C SER A 70 5.93 7.25 -1.55
N VAL A 71 6.47 7.96 -2.54
CA VAL A 71 7.24 9.19 -2.29
C VAL A 71 6.35 10.37 -1.91
N PHE A 72 5.10 10.42 -2.37
CA PHE A 72 4.17 11.49 -2.04
C PHE A 72 3.65 11.37 -0.61
N LEU A 73 3.29 10.16 -0.19
CA LEU A 73 2.63 9.92 1.10
C LEU A 73 3.34 10.54 2.30
N PRO A 74 4.66 10.33 2.54
CA PRO A 74 5.35 10.94 3.65
C PRO A 74 5.43 12.48 3.54
N LEU A 75 5.58 13.02 2.33
CA LEU A 75 5.63 14.46 2.09
C LEU A 75 4.28 15.13 2.33
N GLU A 76 3.20 14.53 1.83
CA GLU A 76 1.84 15.02 2.02
C GLU A 76 1.41 14.91 3.48
N HIS A 77 1.71 13.79 4.15
CA HIS A 77 1.41 13.61 5.56
C HIS A 77 2.14 14.62 6.45
N ALA A 78 3.41 14.92 6.16
CA ALA A 78 4.14 15.96 6.87
C ALA A 78 3.45 17.31 6.71
N ARG A 79 3.02 17.64 5.47
CA ARG A 79 2.32 18.89 5.18
C ARG A 79 0.97 18.98 5.88
N LEU A 80 0.17 17.93 5.84
CA LEU A 80 -1.12 17.86 6.52
C LEU A 80 -0.98 17.99 8.04
N ALA A 81 0.07 17.37 8.60
CA ALA A 81 0.35 17.43 10.04
C ALA A 81 0.64 18.86 10.55
N GLU A 82 1.17 19.73 9.70
CA GLU A 82 1.46 21.12 10.02
C GLU A 82 0.26 22.06 9.86
N THR A 83 -0.73 21.66 9.02
CA THR A 83 -1.88 22.52 8.68
C THR A 83 -2.97 22.51 9.75
N ALA A 84 -3.07 21.44 10.57
CA ALA A 84 -4.12 21.30 11.57
C ALA A 84 -3.59 20.68 12.87
N HIS A 85 -4.23 21.00 14.00
CA HIS A 85 -3.87 20.55 15.34
C HIS A 85 -5.08 19.91 16.05
N GLY A 86 -4.82 19.03 17.01
CA GLY A 86 -5.87 18.39 17.81
C GLY A 86 -6.85 17.56 16.97
N GLU A 87 -8.14 17.68 17.27
CA GLU A 87 -9.22 16.94 16.58
C GLU A 87 -9.32 17.28 15.09
N ALA A 88 -9.08 18.54 14.71
CA ALA A 88 -9.09 18.97 13.31
C ALA A 88 -8.04 18.23 12.48
N ARG A 89 -6.89 17.89 13.06
CA ARG A 89 -5.85 17.09 12.41
C ARG A 89 -6.35 15.66 12.14
N THR A 90 -6.97 15.02 13.10
CA THR A 90 -7.53 13.66 12.94
C THR A 90 -8.58 13.63 11.83
N PHE A 91 -9.48 14.64 11.82
CA PHE A 91 -10.49 14.76 10.77
C PHE A 91 -9.89 15.00 9.38
N LEU A 92 -8.84 15.82 9.29
CA LEU A 92 -8.13 16.09 8.03
C LEU A 92 -7.48 14.83 7.45
N PHE A 93 -6.79 14.04 8.29
CA PHE A 93 -6.20 12.76 7.87
C PHE A 93 -7.26 11.74 7.45
N ALA A 94 -8.37 11.66 8.17
CA ALA A 94 -9.47 10.77 7.80
C ALA A 94 -10.05 11.13 6.42
N ARG A 95 -10.26 12.43 6.15
CA ARG A 95 -10.71 12.89 4.82
C ARG A 95 -9.69 12.60 3.73
N TYR A 96 -8.41 12.83 3.99
CA TYR A 96 -7.33 12.52 3.05
C TYR A 96 -7.32 11.04 2.68
N THR A 97 -7.34 10.15 3.67
CA THR A 97 -7.35 8.69 3.44
C THR A 97 -8.61 8.24 2.71
N PHE A 98 -9.78 8.79 3.08
CA PHE A 98 -11.06 8.48 2.41
C PHE A 98 -11.05 8.91 0.94
N ILE A 99 -10.61 10.14 0.63
CA ILE A 99 -10.51 10.63 -0.74
C ILE A 99 -9.52 9.79 -1.54
N GLY A 100 -8.35 9.45 -0.95
CA GLY A 100 -7.36 8.57 -1.57
C GLY A 100 -7.95 7.19 -1.91
N ALA A 101 -8.69 6.58 -0.99
CA ALA A 101 -9.35 5.30 -1.24
C ALA A 101 -10.43 5.40 -2.33
N LEU A 102 -11.20 6.49 -2.36
CA LEU A 102 -12.19 6.72 -3.40
C LEU A 102 -11.54 6.92 -4.78
N CYS A 103 -10.46 7.72 -4.86
CA CYS A 103 -9.69 7.90 -6.09
C CYS A 103 -9.08 6.58 -6.58
N ALA A 104 -8.55 5.75 -5.67
CA ALA A 104 -8.01 4.44 -6.02
C ALA A 104 -9.10 3.51 -6.57
N ALA A 105 -10.31 3.52 -5.98
CA ALA A 105 -11.45 2.75 -6.46
C ALA A 105 -11.89 3.22 -7.86
N VAL A 106 -12.02 4.53 -8.09
CA VAL A 106 -12.32 5.09 -9.42
C VAL A 106 -11.22 4.73 -10.43
N GLY A 107 -9.94 4.80 -10.01
CA GLY A 107 -8.81 4.38 -10.83
C GLY A 107 -8.88 2.90 -11.23
N ALA A 108 -9.40 2.04 -10.35
CA ALA A 108 -9.61 0.63 -10.68
C ALA A 108 -10.66 0.44 -11.79
N LEU A 109 -11.72 1.24 -11.81
CA LEU A 109 -12.70 1.21 -12.93
C LEU A 109 -12.07 1.67 -14.24
N ALA A 110 -11.12 2.61 -14.20
CA ALA A 110 -10.42 3.09 -15.39
C ALA A 110 -9.60 2.00 -16.10
N THR A 111 -9.31 0.87 -15.45
CA THR A 111 -8.66 -0.29 -16.10
C THR A 111 -9.49 -0.92 -17.21
N GLY A 112 -10.80 -0.63 -17.28
CA GLY A 112 -11.66 -1.02 -18.41
C GLY A 112 -11.55 -0.12 -19.65
N ILE A 113 -10.90 1.05 -19.54
CA ILE A 113 -10.74 1.97 -20.68
C ILE A 113 -9.96 1.35 -21.84
N PRO A 114 -8.86 0.58 -21.64
CA PRO A 114 -8.18 -0.09 -22.73
C PRO A 114 -9.07 -0.99 -23.56
N ASP A 115 -9.98 -1.76 -22.94
CA ASP A 115 -10.91 -2.63 -23.67
C ASP A 115 -11.84 -1.81 -24.60
N GLN A 116 -12.31 -0.65 -24.13
CA GLN A 116 -13.12 0.27 -24.93
C GLN A 116 -12.30 0.92 -26.07
N LEU A 117 -11.05 1.27 -25.83
CA LEU A 117 -10.17 1.80 -26.84
C LEU A 117 -9.88 0.78 -27.95
N VAL A 118 -9.70 -0.48 -27.57
CA VAL A 118 -9.51 -1.59 -28.53
C VAL A 118 -10.77 -1.82 -29.34
N SER A 119 -11.96 -1.78 -28.73
CA SER A 119 -13.23 -1.90 -29.48
C SER A 119 -13.46 -0.76 -30.47
N ASN A 120 -12.82 0.40 -30.24
CA ASN A 120 -12.83 1.55 -31.15
C ASN A 120 -11.70 1.54 -32.18
N GLY A 121 -10.94 0.43 -32.31
CA GLY A 121 -9.97 0.21 -33.36
C GLY A 121 -8.50 0.46 -33.00
N LEU A 122 -8.17 0.76 -31.74
CA LEU A 122 -6.77 0.82 -31.30
C LEU A 122 -6.22 -0.58 -31.11
N THR A 123 -4.88 -0.70 -31.24
CA THR A 123 -4.22 -1.93 -30.82
C THR A 123 -4.19 -2.03 -29.29
N GLN A 124 -4.13 -3.22 -28.73
CA GLN A 124 -4.04 -3.42 -27.29
C GLN A 124 -2.83 -2.70 -26.68
N LEU A 125 -1.69 -2.72 -27.39
CA LEU A 125 -0.48 -2.03 -26.95
C LEU A 125 -0.68 -0.51 -26.89
N ASP A 126 -1.30 0.09 -27.91
CA ASP A 126 -1.53 1.53 -27.95
C ASP A 126 -2.57 1.96 -26.90
N ALA A 127 -3.59 1.13 -26.65
CA ALA A 127 -4.54 1.37 -25.58
C ALA A 127 -3.87 1.38 -24.18
N ILE A 128 -2.96 0.44 -23.92
CA ILE A 128 -2.18 0.40 -22.67
C ILE A 128 -1.22 1.61 -22.60
N ARG A 129 -0.55 1.95 -23.68
CA ARG A 129 0.33 3.15 -23.75
C ARG A 129 -0.44 4.43 -23.47
N ALA A 130 -1.67 4.55 -23.97
CA ALA A 130 -2.54 5.70 -23.69
C ALA A 130 -2.82 5.85 -22.18
N MET A 131 -2.97 4.73 -21.43
CA MET A 131 -3.14 4.78 -19.97
C MET A 131 -1.87 5.26 -19.27
N PHE A 132 -0.68 4.89 -19.73
CA PHE A 132 0.57 5.42 -19.18
C PHE A 132 0.76 6.91 -19.49
N VAL A 133 0.35 7.36 -20.67
CA VAL A 133 0.31 8.79 -21.00
C VAL A 133 -0.67 9.53 -20.08
N ALA A 134 -1.87 9.00 -19.86
CA ALA A 134 -2.86 9.57 -18.93
C ALA A 134 -2.30 9.68 -17.50
N TYR A 135 -1.57 8.65 -17.03
CA TYR A 135 -0.85 8.69 -15.76
C TYR A 135 0.20 9.82 -15.73
N GLY A 136 0.99 9.99 -16.79
CA GLY A 136 1.96 11.07 -16.91
C GLY A 136 1.30 12.46 -16.90
N LEU A 137 0.18 12.61 -17.63
CA LEU A 137 -0.61 13.86 -17.65
C LEU A 137 -1.19 14.19 -16.27
N THR A 138 -1.63 13.18 -15.51
CA THR A 138 -2.06 13.38 -14.12
C THR A 138 -0.91 13.97 -13.29
N GLY A 139 0.33 13.49 -13.48
CA GLY A 139 1.52 14.07 -12.85
C GLY A 139 1.70 15.55 -13.18
N VAL A 140 1.47 15.94 -14.45
CA VAL A 140 1.53 17.35 -14.89
C VAL A 140 0.44 18.19 -14.21
N VAL A 141 -0.79 17.68 -14.14
CA VAL A 141 -1.91 18.38 -13.45
C VAL A 141 -1.57 18.61 -11.99
N ILE A 142 -1.08 17.57 -11.30
CA ILE A 142 -0.70 17.65 -9.88
C ILE A 142 0.49 18.62 -9.69
N PHE A 143 1.43 18.69 -10.65
CA PHE A 143 2.51 19.66 -10.63
C PHE A 143 1.99 21.08 -10.55
N PHE A 144 1.03 21.45 -11.39
CA PHE A 144 0.42 22.79 -11.36
C PHE A 144 -0.35 23.04 -10.06
N LEU A 145 -1.03 22.04 -9.51
CA LEU A 145 -1.70 22.13 -8.20
C LEU A 145 -0.67 22.38 -7.08
N TYR A 146 0.42 21.63 -7.02
CA TYR A 146 1.44 21.83 -5.97
C TYR A 146 2.25 23.12 -6.16
N ARG A 147 2.32 23.66 -7.39
CA ARG A 147 2.93 24.97 -7.65
C ARG A 147 2.18 26.10 -6.95
N THR A 148 0.89 25.95 -6.64
CA THR A 148 0.12 26.95 -5.89
C THR A 148 0.36 26.89 -4.37
N LEU A 149 0.97 25.82 -3.85
CA LEU A 149 1.25 25.71 -2.43
C LEU A 149 2.24 26.78 -1.97
N PRO A 150 2.00 27.42 -0.80
CA PRO A 150 2.93 28.39 -0.24
C PRO A 150 4.28 27.72 0.06
N THR A 151 5.36 28.46 -0.22
CA THR A 151 6.71 28.01 0.10
C THR A 151 6.91 28.16 1.61
N GLN A 152 7.10 27.04 2.30
CA GLN A 152 7.45 27.07 3.73
C GLN A 152 8.94 27.31 3.90
N GLN A 153 9.28 28.09 4.92
CA GLN A 153 10.64 28.16 5.43
C GLN A 153 11.01 26.80 6.06
N ILE A 154 12.24 26.37 5.82
CA ILE A 154 12.77 25.15 6.43
C ILE A 154 12.84 25.42 7.94
N HIS A 155 11.85 24.93 8.68
CA HIS A 155 11.95 24.95 10.14
C HIS A 155 12.93 23.83 10.54
N ALA A 156 14.13 24.23 10.92
CA ALA A 156 15.19 23.36 11.44
C ALA A 156 14.87 22.69 12.80
N GLN A 157 13.61 22.59 13.17
CA GLN A 157 13.15 22.13 14.50
C GLN A 157 12.41 20.78 14.50
N ALA A 158 12.74 19.88 13.61
CA ALA A 158 12.52 18.48 13.99
C ALA A 158 13.70 18.10 14.90
N ALA A 159 13.46 18.06 16.22
CA ALA A 159 14.44 17.45 17.11
C ALA A 159 14.84 16.10 16.52
N PRO A 160 16.14 15.76 16.48
CA PRO A 160 16.57 14.48 15.97
C PRO A 160 15.77 13.39 16.70
N PRO A 161 15.26 12.38 16.00
CA PRO A 161 14.51 11.31 16.65
C PRO A 161 15.40 10.75 17.76
N MET A 162 14.88 10.73 19.00
CA MET A 162 15.63 10.12 20.10
C MET A 162 15.82 8.64 19.76
N PRO A 163 17.02 8.10 19.94
CA PRO A 163 17.27 6.68 19.72
C PRO A 163 16.34 5.86 20.62
N LEU A 164 15.90 4.71 20.13
CA LEU A 164 15.07 3.78 20.90
C LEU A 164 15.79 3.37 22.18
N GLY A 165 15.21 3.70 23.32
CA GLY A 165 15.68 3.33 24.66
C GLY A 165 14.82 2.21 25.27
N PRO A 166 13.98 2.51 26.27
CA PRO A 166 13.19 1.50 26.99
C PRO A 166 12.29 0.65 26.10
N SER A 167 11.70 1.25 25.06
CA SER A 167 10.78 0.55 24.14
C SER A 167 11.49 -0.29 23.07
N ARG A 168 12.81 -0.28 22.98
CA ARG A 168 13.59 -0.93 21.90
C ARG A 168 13.21 -2.39 21.68
N ARG A 169 13.08 -3.17 22.76
CA ARG A 169 12.78 -4.61 22.68
C ARG A 169 11.41 -4.86 22.06
N ILE A 170 10.41 -4.06 22.45
CA ILE A 170 9.04 -4.14 21.94
C ILE A 170 9.03 -3.75 20.46
N VAL A 171 9.68 -2.64 20.11
CA VAL A 171 9.72 -2.12 18.73
C VAL A 171 10.41 -3.08 17.78
N VAL A 172 11.55 -3.70 18.19
CA VAL A 172 12.23 -4.72 17.38
C VAL A 172 11.35 -5.94 17.14
N HIS A 173 10.64 -6.43 18.17
CA HIS A 173 9.68 -7.53 18.03
C HIS A 173 8.55 -7.19 17.07
N LEU A 174 7.97 -5.99 17.20
CA LEU A 174 6.90 -5.51 16.30
C LEU A 174 7.42 -5.35 14.87
N ALA A 175 8.62 -4.79 14.67
CA ALA A 175 9.23 -4.64 13.36
C ALA A 175 9.43 -5.99 12.67
N ALA A 176 9.90 -7.01 13.39
CA ALA A 176 10.07 -8.36 12.87
C ALA A 176 8.72 -8.98 12.45
N LEU A 177 7.70 -8.91 13.33
CA LEU A 177 6.38 -9.46 13.04
C LEU A 177 5.70 -8.73 11.87
N PHE A 178 5.74 -7.40 11.84
CA PHE A 178 5.19 -6.61 10.74
C PHE A 178 5.91 -6.84 9.42
N SER A 179 7.20 -7.21 9.45
CA SER A 179 7.94 -7.59 8.26
C SER A 179 7.46 -8.93 7.70
N VAL A 180 7.10 -9.89 8.56
CA VAL A 180 6.49 -11.16 8.14
C VAL A 180 5.13 -10.92 7.46
N ASP A 181 4.27 -10.08 8.06
CA ASP A 181 2.98 -9.70 7.47
C ASP A 181 3.14 -9.00 6.12
N ALA A 182 4.08 -8.05 6.03
CA ALA A 182 4.34 -7.32 4.80
C ALA A 182 4.95 -8.21 3.71
N PHE A 183 5.85 -9.12 4.07
CA PHE A 183 6.38 -10.14 3.16
C PHE A 183 5.26 -11.04 2.63
N ALA A 184 4.37 -11.52 3.51
CA ALA A 184 3.22 -12.31 3.14
C ALA A 184 2.30 -11.56 2.16
N GLY A 185 1.98 -10.29 2.46
CA GLY A 185 1.17 -9.43 1.58
C GLY A 185 1.80 -9.18 0.22
N GLY A 186 3.12 -9.05 0.16
CA GLY A 186 3.85 -8.85 -1.09
C GLY A 186 3.90 -10.08 -1.99
N LEU A 187 3.73 -11.31 -1.46
CA LEU A 187 3.59 -12.51 -2.29
C LEU A 187 2.39 -12.43 -3.24
N LEU A 188 1.37 -11.65 -2.86
CA LEU A 188 0.15 -11.49 -3.63
C LEU A 188 -0.27 -10.01 -3.67
N VAL A 189 0.54 -9.17 -4.31
CA VAL A 189 0.14 -7.78 -4.61
C VAL A 189 -1.04 -7.75 -5.59
N ASN A 190 -1.75 -6.63 -5.68
CA ASN A 190 -2.93 -6.49 -6.53
C ASN A 190 -2.70 -6.91 -7.98
N THR A 191 -1.52 -6.61 -8.55
CA THR A 191 -1.17 -7.04 -9.91
C THR A 191 -1.05 -8.56 -10.05
N LEU A 192 -0.53 -9.26 -9.03
CA LEU A 192 -0.45 -10.72 -9.02
C LEU A 192 -1.82 -11.35 -8.75
N LEU A 193 -2.67 -10.72 -7.94
CA LEU A 193 -4.06 -11.16 -7.76
C LEU A 193 -4.87 -10.99 -9.05
N ALA A 194 -4.67 -9.89 -9.79
CA ALA A 194 -5.28 -9.70 -11.10
C ALA A 194 -4.82 -10.78 -12.09
N LEU A 195 -3.50 -11.03 -12.15
CA LEU A 195 -2.94 -12.10 -12.98
C LEU A 195 -3.56 -13.45 -12.64
N TRP A 196 -3.70 -13.77 -11.34
CA TRP A 196 -4.36 -15.01 -10.90
C TRP A 196 -5.81 -15.11 -11.38
N LEU A 197 -6.59 -14.00 -11.31
CA LEU A 197 -7.97 -13.96 -11.81
C LEU A 197 -8.03 -14.16 -13.33
N PHE A 198 -7.08 -13.61 -14.08
CA PHE A 198 -6.98 -13.80 -15.53
C PHE A 198 -6.64 -15.25 -15.89
N GLU A 199 -5.60 -15.81 -15.29
CA GLU A 199 -5.11 -17.15 -15.59
C GLU A 199 -6.09 -18.26 -15.14
N ARG A 200 -6.79 -18.04 -14.03
CA ARG A 200 -7.67 -19.05 -13.44
C ARG A 200 -9.10 -19.02 -13.99
N PHE A 201 -9.61 -17.83 -14.30
CA PHE A 201 -11.03 -17.62 -14.64
C PHE A 201 -11.25 -16.85 -15.94
N ASP A 202 -10.20 -16.57 -16.69
CA ASP A 202 -10.25 -15.82 -17.95
C ASP A 202 -11.00 -14.48 -17.83
N LEU A 203 -10.75 -13.76 -16.71
CA LEU A 203 -11.39 -12.47 -16.46
C LEU A 203 -10.85 -11.41 -17.44
N SER A 204 -11.75 -10.54 -17.94
CA SER A 204 -11.33 -9.35 -18.69
C SER A 204 -10.74 -8.27 -17.77
N LEU A 205 -9.98 -7.33 -18.33
CA LEU A 205 -9.45 -6.17 -17.60
C LEU A 205 -10.57 -5.33 -16.96
N ALA A 206 -11.68 -5.15 -17.67
CA ALA A 206 -12.85 -4.43 -17.17
C ALA A 206 -13.50 -5.15 -15.97
N ALA A 207 -13.64 -6.48 -16.03
CA ALA A 207 -14.20 -7.27 -14.93
C ALA A 207 -13.28 -7.26 -13.70
N ALA A 208 -11.96 -7.35 -13.90
CA ALA A 208 -10.98 -7.22 -12.83
C ALA A 208 -11.01 -5.81 -12.21
N GLY A 209 -11.11 -4.76 -13.03
CA GLY A 209 -11.26 -3.38 -12.57
C GLY A 209 -12.50 -3.19 -11.71
N ASN A 210 -13.64 -3.75 -12.12
CA ASN A 210 -14.87 -3.73 -11.35
C ASN A 210 -14.73 -4.49 -10.01
N PHE A 211 -14.07 -5.64 -10.01
CA PHE A 211 -13.74 -6.35 -8.78
C PHE A 211 -12.90 -5.48 -7.83
N PHE A 212 -11.80 -4.87 -8.31
CA PHE A 212 -10.94 -4.04 -7.47
C PHE A 212 -11.62 -2.76 -6.99
N PHE A 213 -12.55 -2.20 -7.76
CA PHE A 213 -13.39 -1.08 -7.30
C PHE A 213 -14.18 -1.47 -6.04
N TRP A 214 -14.96 -2.54 -6.10
CA TRP A 214 -15.78 -2.98 -4.96
C TRP A 214 -14.92 -3.47 -3.80
N ALA A 215 -13.85 -4.20 -4.07
CA ALA A 215 -12.88 -4.63 -3.06
C ALA A 215 -12.23 -3.44 -2.35
N GLY A 216 -11.86 -2.39 -3.10
CA GLY A 216 -11.33 -1.15 -2.55
C GLY A 216 -12.33 -0.42 -1.67
N LEU A 217 -13.60 -0.33 -2.09
CA LEU A 217 -14.67 0.29 -1.32
C LEU A 217 -14.96 -0.47 -0.01
N LEU A 218 -15.00 -1.80 -0.07
CA LEU A 218 -15.13 -2.66 1.13
C LEU A 218 -13.94 -2.49 2.08
N SER A 219 -12.72 -2.41 1.54
CA SER A 219 -11.51 -2.17 2.33
C SER A 219 -11.53 -0.81 3.02
N ALA A 220 -11.97 0.24 2.33
CA ALA A 220 -12.13 1.57 2.93
C ALA A 220 -13.19 1.56 4.06
N GLY A 221 -14.33 0.93 3.81
CA GLY A 221 -15.37 0.74 4.85
C GLY A 221 -14.87 -0.05 6.06
N SER A 222 -14.06 -1.09 5.83
CA SER A 222 -13.39 -1.88 6.86
C SER A 222 -12.50 -1.02 7.77
N GLN A 223 -11.70 -0.13 7.20
CA GLN A 223 -10.86 0.79 7.99
C GLN A 223 -11.69 1.74 8.85
N LEU A 224 -12.83 2.24 8.35
CA LEU A 224 -13.73 3.10 9.11
C LEU A 224 -14.41 2.36 10.28
N ALA A 225 -14.69 1.07 10.11
CA ALA A 225 -15.29 0.24 11.16
C ALA A 225 -14.27 -0.17 12.26
N ALA A 226 -12.97 -0.18 11.95
CA ALA A 226 -11.92 -0.66 12.85
C ALA A 226 -11.90 0.02 14.22
N PRO A 227 -12.02 1.37 14.38
CA PRO A 227 -12.03 2.00 15.70
C PRO A 227 -13.25 1.59 16.55
N TRP A 228 -14.39 1.33 15.91
CA TRP A 228 -15.58 0.88 16.62
C TRP A 228 -15.42 -0.56 17.15
N VAL A 229 -14.85 -1.45 16.35
CA VAL A 229 -14.53 -2.83 16.76
C VAL A 229 -13.46 -2.80 17.86
N ALA A 230 -12.40 -2.01 17.68
CA ALA A 230 -11.29 -1.91 18.63
C ALA A 230 -11.72 -1.40 20.02
N ARG A 231 -12.72 -0.52 20.09
CA ARG A 231 -13.31 -0.10 21.39
C ARG A 231 -14.02 -1.23 22.13
N ARG A 232 -14.52 -2.25 21.43
CA ARG A 232 -15.24 -3.37 22.05
C ARG A 232 -14.33 -4.54 22.45
N ILE A 233 -13.37 -4.89 21.60
CA ILE A 233 -12.55 -6.09 21.80
C ILE A 233 -11.06 -5.78 22.00
N GLY A 234 -10.63 -4.52 21.90
CA GLY A 234 -9.24 -4.09 22.02
C GLY A 234 -8.47 -4.12 20.70
N LEU A 235 -7.34 -3.39 20.65
CA LEU A 235 -6.55 -3.21 19.41
C LEU A 235 -6.00 -4.54 18.87
N ILE A 236 -5.32 -5.31 19.71
CA ILE A 236 -4.72 -6.60 19.31
C ILE A 236 -5.77 -7.60 18.83
N ASN A 237 -6.87 -7.73 19.57
CA ASN A 237 -7.93 -8.65 19.20
C ASN A 237 -8.60 -8.24 17.89
N THR A 238 -8.76 -6.94 17.64
CA THR A 238 -9.27 -6.44 16.35
C THR A 238 -8.34 -6.82 15.21
N MET A 239 -7.03 -6.58 15.35
CA MET A 239 -6.04 -6.96 14.35
C MET A 239 -6.16 -8.45 14.00
N VAL A 240 -6.15 -9.31 15.00
CA VAL A 240 -6.06 -10.76 14.83
C VAL A 240 -7.39 -11.39 14.37
N PHE A 241 -8.49 -11.07 15.06
CA PHE A 241 -9.79 -11.72 14.79
C PHE A 241 -10.49 -11.23 13.53
N THR A 242 -10.07 -10.12 12.93
CA THR A 242 -10.51 -9.73 11.58
C THR A 242 -9.56 -10.26 10.49
N HIS A 243 -8.27 -10.35 10.78
CA HIS A 243 -7.27 -10.72 9.81
C HIS A 243 -7.18 -12.24 9.56
N ILE A 244 -7.34 -13.08 10.60
CA ILE A 244 -7.38 -14.56 10.44
C ILE A 244 -8.53 -15.00 9.51
N PRO A 245 -9.80 -14.59 9.70
CA PRO A 245 -10.87 -14.97 8.77
C PRO A 245 -10.63 -14.46 7.35
N SER A 246 -10.08 -13.24 7.21
CA SER A 246 -9.67 -12.69 5.93
C SER A 246 -8.64 -13.58 5.21
N SER A 247 -7.64 -14.09 5.96
CA SER A 247 -6.61 -14.97 5.45
C SER A 247 -7.14 -16.36 5.09
N ILE A 248 -8.11 -16.88 5.87
CA ILE A 248 -8.83 -18.12 5.55
C ILE A 248 -9.63 -17.96 4.25
N CYS A 249 -10.32 -16.84 4.06
CA CYS A 249 -11.01 -16.54 2.81
C CYS A 249 -10.05 -16.51 1.61
N LEU A 250 -8.84 -15.95 1.79
CA LEU A 250 -7.82 -15.95 0.74
C LEU A 250 -7.36 -17.36 0.37
N ILE A 251 -7.10 -18.21 1.37
CA ILE A 251 -6.75 -19.62 1.16
C ILE A 251 -7.90 -20.36 0.47
N GLY A 252 -9.14 -20.14 0.93
CA GLY A 252 -10.32 -20.71 0.31
C GLY A 252 -10.51 -20.31 -1.15
N ALA A 253 -10.24 -19.04 -1.48
CA ALA A 253 -10.29 -18.54 -2.85
C ALA A 253 -9.29 -19.26 -3.77
N ALA A 254 -8.12 -19.66 -3.26
CA ALA A 254 -7.10 -20.41 -4.03
C ALA A 254 -7.61 -21.75 -4.55
N PHE A 255 -8.57 -22.36 -3.86
CA PHE A 255 -9.17 -23.66 -4.20
C PHE A 255 -10.59 -23.54 -4.76
N ALA A 256 -11.09 -22.31 -4.97
CA ALA A 256 -12.43 -22.11 -5.53
C ALA A 256 -12.49 -22.65 -6.97
N GLU A 257 -13.51 -23.46 -7.23
CA GLU A 257 -13.76 -24.05 -8.55
C GLU A 257 -14.56 -23.12 -9.47
N SER A 258 -15.28 -22.16 -8.89
CA SER A 258 -16.11 -21.22 -9.63
C SER A 258 -15.73 -19.77 -9.33
N LEU A 259 -15.83 -18.92 -10.36
CA LEU A 259 -15.58 -17.48 -10.24
C LEU A 259 -16.46 -16.81 -9.17
N PRO A 260 -17.78 -17.06 -9.08
CA PRO A 260 -18.62 -16.43 -8.06
C PRO A 260 -18.14 -16.74 -6.62
N LEU A 261 -17.73 -18.00 -6.36
CA LEU A 261 -17.19 -18.37 -5.05
C LEU A 261 -15.86 -17.67 -4.76
N ALA A 262 -14.95 -17.65 -5.74
CA ALA A 262 -13.67 -16.94 -5.61
C ALA A 262 -13.89 -15.46 -5.30
N LEU A 263 -14.75 -14.76 -6.06
CA LEU A 263 -15.07 -13.36 -5.85
C LEU A 263 -15.74 -13.11 -4.50
N ALA A 264 -16.68 -13.96 -4.07
CA ALA A 264 -17.34 -13.82 -2.77
C ALA A 264 -16.32 -13.92 -1.61
N LEU A 265 -15.39 -14.89 -1.67
CA LEU A 265 -14.33 -15.05 -0.67
C LEU A 265 -13.37 -13.86 -0.68
N LEU A 266 -12.99 -13.35 -1.87
CA LEU A 266 -12.12 -12.18 -2.00
C LEU A 266 -12.80 -10.88 -1.54
N PHE A 267 -14.11 -10.71 -1.75
CA PHE A 267 -14.87 -9.57 -1.19
C PHE A 267 -14.97 -9.65 0.33
N MET A 268 -15.25 -10.84 0.89
CA MET A 268 -15.26 -11.04 2.34
C MET A 268 -13.87 -10.76 2.93
N ARG A 269 -12.81 -11.23 2.27
CA ARG A 269 -11.43 -10.87 2.61
C ARG A 269 -11.25 -9.35 2.64
N SER A 270 -11.67 -8.64 1.61
CA SER A 270 -11.50 -7.18 1.50
C SER A 270 -12.25 -6.42 2.59
N ALA A 271 -13.42 -6.88 2.98
CA ALA A 271 -14.21 -6.31 4.07
C ALA A 271 -13.57 -6.48 5.46
N LEU A 272 -12.66 -7.44 5.64
CA LEU A 272 -12.05 -7.74 6.94
C LEU A 272 -10.57 -7.35 7.02
N SER A 273 -9.83 -7.39 5.89
CA SER A 273 -8.38 -7.35 5.87
C SER A 273 -7.75 -6.01 6.26
N GLN A 274 -8.49 -4.90 6.17
CA GLN A 274 -7.93 -3.57 6.37
C GLN A 274 -8.20 -2.95 7.76
N MET A 275 -8.89 -3.68 8.63
CA MET A 275 -9.12 -3.23 10.01
C MET A 275 -7.83 -3.24 10.84
N ASP A 276 -6.84 -4.03 10.45
CA ASP A 276 -5.55 -4.10 11.13
C ASP A 276 -4.71 -2.81 10.96
N VAL A 277 -4.86 -2.08 9.87
CA VAL A 277 -4.03 -0.91 9.54
C VAL A 277 -4.13 0.21 10.58
N PRO A 278 -5.32 0.75 10.89
CA PRO A 278 -5.45 1.79 11.92
C PRO A 278 -5.18 1.26 13.32
N THR A 279 -5.57 0.03 13.63
CA THR A 279 -5.36 -0.57 14.96
C THR A 279 -3.89 -0.87 15.22
N ARG A 280 -3.13 -1.30 14.22
CA ARG A 280 -1.68 -1.50 14.29
C ARG A 280 -0.95 -0.19 14.58
N SER A 281 -1.26 0.86 13.85
CA SER A 281 -0.66 2.17 14.06
C SER A 281 -0.95 2.71 15.46
N ALA A 282 -2.21 2.59 15.91
CA ALA A 282 -2.61 2.98 17.25
C ALA A 282 -1.89 2.15 18.33
N PHE A 283 -1.74 0.83 18.12
CA PHE A 283 -1.05 -0.05 19.05
C PHE A 283 0.43 0.32 19.21
N VAL A 284 1.16 0.54 18.10
CA VAL A 284 2.56 0.98 18.15
C VAL A 284 2.70 2.26 18.96
N MET A 285 1.82 3.25 18.72
CA MET A 285 1.86 4.53 19.44
C MET A 285 1.51 4.41 20.91
N ALA A 286 0.75 3.39 21.30
CA ALA A 286 0.30 3.17 22.68
C ALA A 286 1.33 2.38 23.53
N VAL A 287 2.18 1.55 22.91
CA VAL A 287 3.17 0.73 23.63
C VAL A 287 4.56 1.36 23.69
N VAL A 288 4.77 2.53 23.09
CA VAL A 288 6.04 3.26 23.11
C VAL A 288 5.92 4.58 23.84
N THR A 289 7.01 5.02 24.47
CA THR A 289 7.03 6.32 25.14
C THR A 289 6.84 7.46 24.13
N PRO A 290 6.21 8.58 24.53
CA PRO A 290 5.95 9.70 23.62
C PRO A 290 7.20 10.20 22.89
N ALA A 291 8.37 10.22 23.56
CA ALA A 291 9.64 10.65 22.97
C ALA A 291 10.17 9.70 21.88
N GLU A 292 9.83 8.41 21.94
CA GLU A 292 10.31 7.37 21.01
C GLU A 292 9.35 7.11 19.84
N ARG A 293 8.14 7.70 19.82
CA ARG A 293 7.10 7.42 18.82
C ARG A 293 7.58 7.58 17.38
N ALA A 294 8.33 8.65 17.10
CA ALA A 294 8.86 8.89 15.75
C ALA A 294 9.89 7.85 15.33
N ALA A 295 10.80 7.50 16.25
CA ALA A 295 11.79 6.46 16.02
C ALA A 295 11.13 5.08 15.84
N ALA A 296 10.13 4.75 16.66
CA ALA A 296 9.38 3.50 16.55
C ALA A 296 8.63 3.38 15.22
N ALA A 297 7.96 4.46 14.78
CA ALA A 297 7.30 4.49 13.48
C ALA A 297 8.27 4.20 12.33
N SER A 298 9.43 4.87 12.30
CA SER A 298 10.45 4.64 11.27
C SER A 298 11.05 3.24 11.36
N PHE A 299 11.37 2.76 12.56
CA PHE A 299 12.00 1.46 12.78
C PHE A 299 11.09 0.29 12.43
N THR A 300 9.77 0.46 12.53
CA THR A 300 8.79 -0.54 12.10
C THR A 300 8.45 -0.44 10.61
N ALA A 301 8.49 0.75 10.02
CA ALA A 301 8.12 0.97 8.61
C ALA A 301 9.19 0.48 7.63
N VAL A 302 10.48 0.73 7.89
CA VAL A 302 11.57 0.43 6.96
C VAL A 302 11.74 -1.07 6.70
N PRO A 303 11.92 -1.95 7.71
CA PRO A 303 12.04 -3.39 7.48
C PRO A 303 10.79 -3.98 6.81
N ARG A 304 9.62 -3.46 7.18
CA ARG A 304 8.34 -3.83 6.58
C ARG A 304 8.30 -3.53 5.06
N SER A 305 8.74 -2.34 4.65
CA SER A 305 8.77 -1.95 3.24
C SER A 305 9.75 -2.81 2.43
N LEU A 306 10.93 -3.11 2.99
CA LEU A 306 11.91 -3.98 2.36
C LEU A 306 11.39 -5.42 2.23
N ALA A 307 10.74 -5.95 3.25
CA ALA A 307 10.12 -7.27 3.22
C ALA A 307 9.02 -7.36 2.15
N ALA A 308 8.16 -6.33 2.05
CA ALA A 308 7.13 -6.24 1.03
C ALA A 308 7.70 -6.16 -0.40
N ALA A 309 8.85 -5.50 -0.57
CA ALA A 309 9.49 -5.35 -1.88
C ALA A 309 10.15 -6.66 -2.38
N ALA A 310 10.63 -7.51 -1.48
CA ALA A 310 11.32 -8.75 -1.83
C ALA A 310 10.36 -9.86 -2.33
N SER A 311 9.16 -9.93 -1.80
CA SER A 311 8.26 -11.07 -1.96
C SER A 311 7.51 -11.17 -3.30
N PRO A 312 7.17 -10.10 -4.07
CA PRO A 312 6.47 -10.24 -5.34
C PRO A 312 7.22 -11.05 -6.40
N ALA A 313 8.57 -11.03 -6.37
CA ALA A 313 9.38 -11.86 -7.26
C ALA A 313 9.14 -13.35 -7.00
N ILE A 314 9.02 -13.73 -5.73
CA ILE A 314 8.74 -15.12 -5.33
C ILE A 314 7.31 -15.50 -5.74
N GLY A 315 6.32 -14.66 -5.46
CA GLY A 315 4.94 -14.89 -5.90
C GLY A 315 4.82 -15.02 -7.41
N GLY A 316 5.48 -14.15 -8.17
CA GLY A 316 5.54 -14.22 -9.63
C GLY A 316 6.27 -15.46 -10.16
N ALA A 317 7.35 -15.91 -9.51
CA ALA A 317 8.05 -17.13 -9.88
C ALA A 317 7.18 -18.38 -9.65
N LEU A 318 6.40 -18.43 -8.57
CA LEU A 318 5.44 -19.50 -8.31
C LEU A 318 4.35 -19.56 -9.39
N PHE A 319 3.81 -18.41 -9.82
CA PHE A 319 2.86 -18.36 -10.93
C PHE A 319 3.49 -18.81 -12.26
N ALA A 320 4.71 -18.35 -12.55
CA ALA A 320 5.43 -18.77 -13.76
C ALA A 320 5.74 -20.28 -13.78
N ALA A 321 5.88 -20.92 -12.60
CA ALA A 321 6.01 -22.36 -12.46
C ALA A 321 4.66 -23.13 -12.56
N GLY A 322 3.54 -22.44 -12.80
CA GLY A 322 2.21 -23.03 -12.89
C GLY A 322 1.50 -23.29 -11.53
N TRP A 323 2.10 -22.86 -10.43
CA TRP A 323 1.56 -23.07 -9.09
C TRP A 323 0.61 -21.95 -8.68
N LEU A 324 -0.53 -21.83 -9.39
CA LEU A 324 -1.46 -20.70 -9.24
C LEU A 324 -2.02 -20.53 -7.82
N ALA A 325 -2.23 -21.63 -7.07
CA ALA A 325 -2.73 -21.56 -5.69
C ALA A 325 -1.64 -21.18 -4.67
N ALA A 326 -0.37 -21.48 -4.96
CA ALA A 326 0.70 -21.40 -3.98
C ALA A 326 0.92 -20.00 -3.38
N PRO A 327 0.94 -18.89 -4.15
CA PRO A 327 1.10 -17.54 -3.58
C PRO A 327 -0.06 -17.15 -2.65
N LEU A 328 -1.29 -17.54 -2.97
CA LEU A 328 -2.47 -17.25 -2.15
C LEU A 328 -2.40 -18.02 -0.82
N VAL A 329 -2.09 -19.31 -0.90
CA VAL A 329 -1.96 -20.20 0.28
C VAL A 329 -0.79 -19.75 1.15
N ALA A 330 0.38 -19.48 0.58
CA ALA A 330 1.54 -19.00 1.31
C ALA A 330 1.27 -17.65 1.99
N CYS A 331 0.65 -16.70 1.27
CA CYS A 331 0.24 -15.41 1.82
C CYS A 331 -0.71 -15.61 3.03
N GLY A 332 -1.80 -16.35 2.86
CA GLY A 332 -2.78 -16.58 3.90
C GLY A 332 -2.19 -17.31 5.11
N THR A 333 -1.37 -18.33 4.89
CA THR A 333 -0.73 -19.10 5.97
C THR A 333 0.25 -18.26 6.78
N LEU A 334 1.14 -17.50 6.10
CA LEU A 334 2.09 -16.61 6.78
C LEU A 334 1.38 -15.52 7.58
N LYS A 335 0.29 -14.97 7.07
CA LYS A 335 -0.55 -14.00 7.78
C LYS A 335 -1.19 -14.60 9.03
N ILE A 336 -1.74 -15.80 8.96
CA ILE A 336 -2.29 -16.51 10.13
C ILE A 336 -1.19 -16.77 11.17
N LEU A 337 0.00 -17.20 10.75
CA LEU A 337 1.12 -17.41 11.65
C LEU A 337 1.56 -16.10 12.33
N TYR A 338 1.63 -15.01 11.58
CA TYR A 338 1.87 -13.67 12.10
C TYR A 338 0.81 -13.28 13.14
N ASP A 339 -0.47 -13.46 12.84
CA ASP A 339 -1.57 -13.11 13.72
C ASP A 339 -1.53 -13.88 15.05
N ILE A 340 -1.25 -15.19 14.97
CA ILE A 340 -1.09 -16.01 16.18
C ILE A 340 0.14 -15.56 16.97
N ALA A 341 1.25 -15.23 16.31
CA ALA A 341 2.46 -14.79 16.98
C ALA A 341 2.28 -13.46 17.68
N ILE A 342 1.69 -12.44 17.01
CA ILE A 342 1.44 -11.13 17.63
C ILE A 342 0.44 -11.23 18.78
N TRP A 343 -0.60 -12.03 18.62
CA TRP A 343 -1.56 -12.26 19.70
C TRP A 343 -0.92 -12.89 20.94
N ARG A 344 -0.11 -13.95 20.78
CA ARG A 344 0.62 -14.59 21.88
C ARG A 344 1.58 -13.65 22.56
N ALA A 345 2.30 -12.83 21.80
CA ALA A 345 3.30 -11.90 22.33
C ALA A 345 2.67 -10.73 23.09
N PHE A 346 1.55 -10.20 22.61
CA PHE A 346 1.05 -8.89 23.06
C PHE A 346 -0.35 -8.90 23.69
N ARG A 347 -1.09 -10.02 23.73
CA ARG A 347 -2.45 -10.09 24.34
C ARG A 347 -2.55 -9.64 25.80
N LYS A 348 -1.43 -9.70 26.53
CA LYS A 348 -1.35 -9.29 27.93
C LYS A 348 -0.86 -7.85 28.11
N VAL A 349 -0.35 -7.24 27.06
CA VAL A 349 0.11 -5.85 27.09
C VAL A 349 -1.13 -4.97 27.05
N ARG A 350 -1.39 -4.26 28.13
CA ARG A 350 -2.44 -3.23 28.19
C ARG A 350 -1.81 -1.92 27.77
N PRO A 351 -2.21 -1.33 26.64
CA PRO A 351 -1.78 0.02 26.32
C PRO A 351 -2.36 0.97 27.38
N ASP A 352 -1.53 1.82 27.94
CA ASP A 352 -2.00 2.93 28.76
C ASP A 352 -2.71 3.94 27.85
N PHE A 353 -4.03 4.03 27.98
CA PHE A 353 -4.87 5.01 27.28
C PHE A 353 -5.02 6.27 28.12
#